data_05b19557187ed8be96babc98d4b1baa3
#
_entry.id   05b19557187ed8be96babc98d4b1baa3
#
_cell.length_a   1.000
_cell.length_b   1.000
_cell.length_c   1.000
_cell.angle_alpha   90.00
_cell.angle_beta   90.00
_cell.angle_gamma   90.00
#
_symmetry.space_group_name_H-M   'P 1'
#
loop_
_entity.id
_entity.type
_entity.pdbx_description
1 polymer ?
#
loop_
_entity_poly.entity_id
_entity_poly.type
_entity_poly.pdbx_seq_one_letter_code
_entity_poly.pdbx_strand_id
1 'polypeptide(L)' 'MRGQIRGLEMAAKNSQDAISLIQTAEGALNETHAILQRMRELAVQGANDTNTTIDRDQIQKN' A
#
# COMPACT_ATOMS: atom_id res chain seq x y z
N MET A 1 9.47 -44.49 8.38
CA MET A 1 8.89 -43.62 9.41
C MET A 1 9.65 -42.33 9.63
N ARG A 2 10.97 -42.40 9.82
CA ARG A 2 11.76 -41.16 10.00
C ARG A 2 11.68 -40.25 8.78
N GLY A 3 11.66 -40.81 7.56
CA GLY A 3 11.56 -40.03 6.35
C GLY A 3 10.24 -39.31 6.21
N GLN A 4 9.14 -39.89 6.69
CA GLN A 4 7.84 -39.25 6.65
C GLN A 4 7.74 -38.12 7.69
N ILE A 5 8.28 -38.35 8.88
CA ILE A 5 8.29 -37.32 9.93
C ILE A 5 9.13 -36.13 9.46
N ARG A 6 10.30 -36.41 8.89
CA ARG A 6 11.18 -35.34 8.40
C ARG A 6 10.55 -34.58 7.24
N GLY A 7 9.85 -35.28 6.36
CA GLY A 7 9.12 -34.64 5.27
C GLY A 7 8.02 -33.75 5.76
N LEU A 8 7.28 -34.17 6.80
CA LEU A 8 6.23 -33.38 7.41
C LEU A 8 6.80 -32.13 8.12
N GLU A 9 7.92 -32.32 8.81
CA GLU A 9 8.60 -31.20 9.47
C GLU A 9 9.07 -30.15 8.45
N MET A 10 9.65 -30.60 7.34
CA MET A 10 10.05 -29.70 6.27
C MET A 10 8.86 -29.00 5.63
N ALA A 11 7.78 -29.74 5.41
CA ALA A 11 6.55 -29.14 4.87
C ALA A 11 5.98 -28.08 5.81
N ALA A 12 5.98 -28.37 7.12
CA ALA A 12 5.51 -27.41 8.11
C ALA A 12 6.39 -26.15 8.11
N LYS A 13 7.70 -26.33 8.06
CA LYS A 13 8.62 -25.20 8.01
C LYS A 13 8.42 -24.39 6.75
N ASN A 14 8.28 -25.06 5.61
CA ASN A 14 8.06 -24.37 4.33
C ASN A 14 6.74 -23.59 4.36
N SER A 15 5.70 -24.15 4.98
CA SER A 15 4.42 -23.47 5.13
C SER A 15 4.56 -22.23 6.01
N GLN A 16 5.31 -22.32 7.10
CA GLN A 16 5.57 -21.17 7.97
C GLN A 16 6.36 -20.10 7.24
N ASP A 17 7.35 -20.49 6.46
CA ASP A 17 8.13 -19.55 5.65
C ASP A 17 7.24 -18.85 4.61
N ALA A 18 6.32 -19.60 3.98
CA ALA A 18 5.38 -19.03 3.03
C ALA A 18 4.43 -18.03 3.71
N ILE A 19 3.94 -18.34 4.90
CA ILE A 19 3.09 -17.43 5.67
C ILE A 19 3.86 -16.14 5.99
N SER A 20 5.11 -16.26 6.42
CA SER A 20 5.94 -15.10 6.71
C SER A 20 6.16 -14.23 5.48
N LEU A 21 6.37 -14.85 4.32
CA LEU A 21 6.53 -14.15 3.06
C LEU A 21 5.25 -13.40 2.69
N ILE A 22 4.11 -14.05 2.85
CA ILE A 22 2.81 -13.43 2.58
C ILE A 22 2.58 -12.25 3.52
N GLN A 23 2.88 -12.39 4.80
CA GLN A 23 2.74 -11.31 5.76
C GLN A 23 3.62 -10.10 5.40
N THR A 24 4.84 -10.36 4.95
CA THR A 24 5.73 -9.31 4.47
C THR A 24 5.15 -8.61 3.24
N ALA A 25 4.61 -9.38 2.30
CA ALA A 25 3.97 -8.84 1.11
C ALA A 25 2.73 -8.02 1.47
N GLU A 26 1.92 -8.50 2.41
CA GLU A 26 0.75 -7.77 2.89
C GLU A 26 1.14 -6.44 3.53
N GLY A 27 2.21 -6.45 4.34
CA GLY A 27 2.74 -5.23 4.94
C GLY A 27 3.17 -4.22 3.87
N ALA A 28 3.89 -4.69 2.85
CA ALA A 28 4.32 -3.84 1.74
C ALA A 28 3.12 -3.29 0.97
N LEU A 29 2.09 -4.11 0.75
CA LEU A 29 0.87 -3.65 0.08
C LEU A 29 0.13 -2.61 0.91
N ASN A 30 0.08 -2.78 2.24
CA ASN A 30 -0.55 -1.79 3.12
C ASN A 30 0.18 -0.45 3.03
N GLU A 31 1.50 -0.45 2.98
CA GLU A 31 2.27 0.76 2.80
C GLU A 31 1.99 1.40 1.44
N THR A 32 1.94 0.60 0.38
CA THR A 32 1.62 1.07 -0.96
C THR A 32 0.24 1.71 -1.00
N HIS A 33 -0.75 1.07 -0.38
CA HIS A 33 -2.10 1.63 -0.29
C HIS A 33 -2.11 2.95 0.46
N ALA A 34 -1.37 3.04 1.56
CA ALA A 34 -1.28 4.28 2.33
C ALA A 34 -0.68 5.41 1.48
N ILE A 35 0.37 5.10 0.72
CA ILE A 35 1.00 6.06 -0.19
C ILE A 35 0.02 6.50 -1.27
N LEU A 36 -0.70 5.56 -1.88
CA LEU A 36 -1.68 5.88 -2.92
C LEU A 36 -2.81 6.73 -2.37
N GLN A 37 -3.29 6.45 -1.17
CA GLN A 37 -4.32 7.26 -0.52
C GLN A 37 -3.80 8.68 -0.26
N ARG A 38 -2.55 8.79 0.18
CA ARG A 38 -1.94 10.10 0.42
C ARG A 38 -1.80 10.88 -0.87
N MET A 39 -1.37 10.20 -1.95
CA MET A 39 -1.28 10.83 -3.27
C MET A 39 -2.64 11.31 -3.74
N ARG A 40 -3.68 10.52 -3.53
CA ARG A 40 -5.04 10.90 -3.89
C ARG A 40 -5.50 12.13 -3.11
N GLU A 41 -5.25 12.14 -1.81
CA GLU A 41 -5.58 13.29 -0.97
C GLU A 41 -4.87 14.55 -1.45
N LEU A 42 -3.59 14.44 -1.77
CA LEU A 42 -2.80 15.56 -2.26
C LEU A 42 -3.29 16.03 -3.63
N ALA A 43 -3.66 15.11 -4.50
CA ALA A 43 -4.19 15.45 -5.81
C ALA A 43 -5.52 16.20 -5.69
N VAL A 44 -6.41 15.75 -4.83
CA VAL A 44 -7.69 16.42 -4.58
C VAL A 44 -7.44 17.80 -3.98
N GLN A 45 -6.55 17.89 -3.00
CA GLN A 45 -6.21 19.16 -2.37
C GLN A 45 -5.58 20.12 -3.37
N GLY A 46 -4.67 19.61 -4.21
CA GLY A 46 -4.04 20.42 -5.25
C GLY A 46 -5.04 20.94 -6.26
N ALA A 47 -6.00 20.11 -6.65
CA ALA A 47 -7.07 20.53 -7.55
C ALA A 47 -7.92 21.63 -6.92
N ASN A 48 -8.23 21.48 -5.64
CA ASN A 48 -9.00 22.52 -4.92
C ASN A 48 -8.21 23.81 -4.81
N ASP A 49 -6.92 23.72 -4.48
CA ASP A 49 -6.06 24.90 -4.39
C ASP A 49 -5.95 25.60 -5.74
N THR A 50 -5.81 24.84 -6.82
CA THR A 50 -5.74 25.38 -8.16
C THR A 50 -7.03 26.09 -8.54
N ASN A 51 -8.17 25.51 -8.21
CA ASN A 51 -9.46 26.13 -8.44
C ASN A 51 -9.59 27.44 -7.66
N THR A 52 -9.16 27.44 -6.42
CA THR A 52 -9.20 28.63 -5.58
C THR A 52 -8.33 29.72 -6.16
N THR A 53 -7.15 29.38 -6.65
CA THR A 53 -6.22 30.32 -7.28
C THR A 53 -6.81 30.91 -8.55
N ILE A 54 -7.41 30.08 -9.40
CA ILE A 54 -8.06 30.52 -10.64
C ILE A 54 -9.22 31.46 -10.30
N ASP A 55 -10.03 31.14 -9.32
CA ASP A 55 -11.15 31.97 -8.90
C ASP A 55 -10.66 33.33 -8.40
N ARG A 56 -9.58 33.35 -7.64
CA ARG A 56 -8.98 34.60 -7.15
C ARG A 56 -8.46 35.45 -8.30
N ASP A 57 -7.80 34.82 -9.26
CA ASP A 57 -7.29 35.53 -10.43
C ASP A 57 -8.43 36.14 -11.24
N GLN A 58 -9.53 35.41 -11.41
CA GLN A 58 -10.70 35.93 -12.10
C GLN A 58 -11.33 37.12 -11.39
N ILE A 59 -11.41 37.03 -10.08
CA ILE A 59 -11.94 38.13 -9.26
C ILE A 59 -11.05 39.36 -9.40
N GLN A 60 -9.74 39.18 -9.37
CA GLN A 60 -8.79 40.29 -9.49
C GLN A 60 -8.81 40.93 -10.88
N LYS A 61 -9.04 40.12 -11.92
CA LYS A 61 -9.09 40.63 -13.29
C LYS A 61 -10.37 41.39 -13.59
N ASN A 62 -11.42 41.03 -12.90
CA ASN A 62 -12.71 41.71 -13.07
C ASN A 62 -12.86 42.89 -12.11
#